data_704ffa834ac9e8fabba9bb5d6c92cbbc
#
_entry.id   704ffa834ac9e8fabba9bb5d6c92cbbc
#
_cell.length_a   1.000
_cell.length_b   1.000
_cell.length_c   1.000
_cell.angle_alpha   90.00
_cell.angle_beta   90.00
_cell.angle_gamma   90.00
#
_symmetry.space_group_name_H-M   'P 1'
#
loop_
_entity.id
_entity.type
_entity.pdbx_description
1 polymer ?
#
loop_
_entity_poly.entity_id
_entity_poly.type
_entity_poly.pdbx_seq_one_letter_code
_entity_poly.pdbx_strand_id
1 'polypeptide(L)'
;MAVTDLLACGRDAAAVWDRAVAGAPPDEHERACPHCRLAAADARGLGELVGRLADEPLEPPPSVLDRVMEAVRTELRPHDVLTLPSPHGPVRLSRAAAAGVLRHTVDGMGGLRARSCRIEQVADVERDVGAPGADDRHAVDVRITVVARFGVDLASVTARVRRMVAVVGEQALGVPVRRVDIDVLDLFEGP
;
A
#
# COMPACT_ATOMS: atom_id res chain seq x y z
N MET A 1 2.63 9.41 27.02
CA MET A 1 2.11 10.45 27.93
C MET A 1 1.87 11.70 27.08
N ALA A 2 0.61 12.06 26.85
CA ALA A 2 0.30 13.32 26.21
C ALA A 2 0.63 14.45 27.17
N VAL A 3 1.57 15.31 26.81
CA VAL A 3 1.83 16.55 27.54
C VAL A 3 0.68 17.48 27.22
N THR A 4 -0.22 17.66 28.17
CA THR A 4 -1.32 18.61 28.03
C THR A 4 -0.77 19.98 28.43
N ASP A 5 -0.33 20.76 27.43
CA ASP A 5 0.06 22.15 27.67
C ASP A 5 -1.20 23.01 27.86
N LEU A 6 -1.45 23.39 29.10
CA LEU A 6 -2.56 24.29 29.43
C LEU A 6 -2.12 25.76 29.29
N LEU A 7 -2.92 26.53 28.60
CA LEU A 7 -2.80 28.00 28.60
C LEU A 7 -3.03 28.58 30.01
N ALA A 8 -2.55 29.77 30.29
CA ALA A 8 -2.73 30.42 31.60
C ALA A 8 -4.21 30.59 32.03
N CYS A 9 -5.15 30.46 31.10
CA CYS A 9 -6.59 30.45 31.36
C CYS A 9 -7.16 29.03 31.63
N GLY A 10 -6.31 27.99 31.66
CA GLY A 10 -6.71 26.61 31.90
C GLY A 10 -7.26 25.85 30.66
N ARG A 11 -7.30 26.49 29.51
CA ARG A 11 -7.68 25.83 28.26
C ARG A 11 -6.50 24.99 27.68
N ASP A 12 -6.84 23.89 27.04
CA ASP A 12 -5.89 23.08 26.29
C ASP A 12 -5.36 23.88 25.08
N ALA A 13 -4.04 24.12 25.05
CA ALA A 13 -3.39 24.85 23.98
C ALA A 13 -3.52 24.14 22.62
N ALA A 14 -3.43 22.81 22.60
CA ALA A 14 -3.56 22.02 21.37
C ALA A 14 -4.96 22.18 20.75
N ALA A 15 -6.01 22.14 21.58
CA ALA A 15 -7.39 22.31 21.08
C ALA A 15 -7.64 23.70 20.47
N VAL A 16 -7.06 24.77 21.06
CA VAL A 16 -7.14 26.12 20.50
C VAL A 16 -6.34 26.23 19.20
N TRP A 17 -5.17 25.62 19.17
CA TRP A 17 -4.29 25.57 18.02
C TRP A 17 -4.94 24.86 16.83
N ASP A 18 -5.43 23.62 17.02
CA ASP A 18 -6.06 22.82 15.98
C ASP A 18 -7.26 23.54 15.36
N ARG A 19 -8.07 24.20 16.19
CA ARG A 19 -9.21 25.01 15.73
C ARG A 19 -8.77 26.19 14.87
N ALA A 20 -7.69 26.87 15.29
CA ALA A 20 -7.15 28.04 14.56
C ALA A 20 -6.54 27.63 13.21
N VAL A 21 -5.82 26.50 13.16
CA VAL A 21 -5.24 25.95 11.92
C VAL A 21 -6.33 25.45 10.97
N ALA A 22 -7.38 24.81 11.49
CA ALA A 22 -8.53 24.37 10.71
C ALA A 22 -9.41 25.54 10.18
N GLY A 23 -9.12 26.78 10.55
CA GLY A 23 -9.93 27.95 10.15
C GLY A 23 -11.34 27.95 10.78
N ALA A 24 -11.56 27.15 11.81
CA ALA A 24 -12.85 27.08 12.50
C ALA A 24 -13.09 28.34 13.36
N PRO A 25 -14.34 28.80 13.51
CA PRO A 25 -14.64 30.01 14.27
C PRO A 25 -14.30 29.80 15.75
N PRO A 26 -13.71 30.81 16.41
CA PRO A 26 -13.41 30.79 17.84
C PRO A 26 -14.68 30.73 18.67
N ASP A 27 -14.65 29.99 19.78
CA ASP A 27 -15.75 29.96 20.74
C ASP A 27 -15.86 31.27 21.53
N GLU A 28 -16.87 31.39 22.40
CA GLU A 28 -17.11 32.63 23.16
C GLU A 28 -15.94 32.98 24.10
N HIS A 29 -15.37 31.97 24.77
CA HIS A 29 -14.20 32.15 25.62
C HIS A 29 -12.96 32.56 24.81
N GLU A 30 -12.70 31.90 23.70
CA GLU A 30 -11.56 32.17 22.81
C GLU A 30 -11.62 33.60 22.25
N ARG A 31 -12.81 34.11 21.98
CA ARG A 31 -13.01 35.50 21.53
C ARG A 31 -12.68 36.51 22.59
N ALA A 32 -13.00 36.23 23.86
CA ALA A 32 -12.81 37.15 24.98
C ALA A 32 -11.44 37.00 25.65
N CYS A 33 -10.84 35.81 25.64
CA CYS A 33 -9.64 35.52 26.41
C CYS A 33 -8.35 35.92 25.67
N PRO A 34 -7.49 36.76 26.30
CA PRO A 34 -6.23 37.18 25.67
C PRO A 34 -5.25 36.01 25.41
N HIS A 35 -5.23 35.01 26.29
CA HIS A 35 -4.33 33.86 26.16
C HIS A 35 -4.73 32.98 24.96
N CYS A 36 -6.02 32.70 24.78
CA CYS A 36 -6.51 31.95 23.64
C CYS A 36 -6.32 32.70 22.31
N ARG A 37 -6.56 34.02 22.34
CA ARG A 37 -6.34 34.87 21.16
C ARG A 37 -4.89 34.88 20.71
N LEU A 38 -3.95 34.94 21.64
CA LEU A 38 -2.52 34.91 21.36
C LEU A 38 -2.14 33.55 20.75
N ALA A 39 -2.52 32.44 21.40
CA ALA A 39 -2.27 31.11 20.90
C ALA A 39 -2.84 30.87 19.49
N ALA A 40 -4.06 31.36 19.24
CA ALA A 40 -4.67 31.25 17.91
C ALA A 40 -3.99 32.15 16.86
N ALA A 41 -3.42 33.30 17.26
CA ALA A 41 -2.65 34.14 16.36
C ALA A 41 -1.31 33.49 15.98
N ASP A 42 -0.62 32.91 16.96
CA ASP A 42 0.63 32.17 16.74
C ASP A 42 0.42 30.96 15.81
N ALA A 43 -0.67 30.22 16.03
CA ALA A 43 -1.04 29.07 15.17
C ALA A 43 -1.25 29.50 13.71
N ARG A 44 -1.97 30.58 13.47
CA ARG A 44 -2.18 31.11 12.10
C ARG A 44 -0.89 31.62 11.49
N GLY A 45 -0.08 32.34 12.24
CA GLY A 45 1.22 32.85 11.77
C GLY A 45 2.16 31.73 11.34
N LEU A 46 2.22 30.64 12.12
CA LEU A 46 3.00 29.46 11.75
C LEU A 46 2.39 28.78 10.51
N GLY A 47 1.07 28.65 10.45
CA GLY A 47 0.38 28.08 9.29
C GLY A 47 0.68 28.84 7.99
N GLU A 48 0.74 30.17 8.04
CA GLU A 48 1.11 30.99 6.88
C GLU A 48 2.57 30.81 6.47
N LEU A 49 3.48 30.63 7.45
CA LEU A 49 4.90 30.37 7.17
C LEU A 49 5.09 28.99 6.53
N VAL A 50 4.42 27.97 7.07
CA VAL A 50 4.44 26.61 6.52
C VAL A 50 3.84 26.58 5.12
N GLY A 51 2.71 27.30 4.91
CA GLY A 51 2.11 27.44 3.58
C GLY A 51 3.07 28.04 2.57
N ARG A 52 3.76 29.14 2.91
CA ARG A 52 4.78 29.74 2.04
C ARG A 52 5.93 28.79 1.71
N LEU A 53 6.37 27.99 2.69
CA LEU A 53 7.42 27.00 2.47
C LEU A 53 6.92 25.84 1.57
N ALA A 54 5.66 25.45 1.72
CA ALA A 54 5.05 24.42 0.86
C ALA A 54 4.84 24.87 -0.59
N ASP A 55 4.64 26.18 -0.79
CA ASP A 55 4.48 26.78 -2.11
C ASP A 55 5.83 27.06 -2.82
N GLU A 56 6.96 26.87 -2.12
CA GLU A 56 8.27 26.98 -2.77
C GLU A 56 8.41 25.94 -3.88
N PRO A 57 8.72 26.36 -5.12
CA PRO A 57 8.94 25.43 -6.22
C PRO A 57 10.21 24.60 -5.95
N LEU A 58 10.00 23.39 -5.43
CA LEU A 58 11.09 22.43 -5.25
C LEU A 58 11.39 21.78 -6.61
N GLU A 59 12.50 22.18 -7.23
CA GLU A 59 13.05 21.39 -8.34
C GLU A 59 13.71 20.13 -7.77
N PRO A 60 13.15 18.93 -8.06
CA PRO A 60 13.78 17.70 -7.60
C PRO A 60 15.16 17.58 -8.24
N PRO A 61 16.19 17.11 -7.52
CA PRO A 61 17.50 16.85 -8.10
C PRO A 61 17.37 15.96 -9.35
N PRO A 62 18.13 16.19 -10.42
CA PRO A 62 18.07 15.38 -11.64
C PRO A 62 18.16 13.88 -11.38
N SER A 63 18.91 13.48 -10.36
CA SER A 63 19.01 12.08 -9.92
C SER A 63 17.71 11.46 -9.44
N VAL A 64 16.72 12.24 -9.01
CA VAL A 64 15.40 11.75 -8.60
C VAL A 64 14.60 11.40 -9.84
N LEU A 65 14.60 12.27 -10.85
CA LEU A 65 13.95 12.01 -12.14
C LEU A 65 14.55 10.76 -12.81
N ASP A 66 15.89 10.64 -12.82
CA ASP A 66 16.55 9.48 -13.40
C ASP A 66 16.17 8.18 -12.68
N ARG A 67 16.06 8.18 -11.35
CA ARG A 67 15.61 7.02 -10.58
C ARG A 67 14.14 6.67 -10.87
N VAL A 68 13.26 7.66 -10.97
CA VAL A 68 11.86 7.44 -11.32
C VAL A 68 11.76 6.87 -12.73
N MET A 69 12.49 7.46 -13.70
CA MET A 69 12.50 6.97 -15.08
C MET A 69 13.10 5.57 -15.18
N GLU A 70 14.13 5.24 -14.39
CA GLU A 70 14.69 3.89 -14.34
C GLU A 70 13.71 2.89 -13.70
N ALA A 71 13.00 3.27 -12.65
CA ALA A 71 11.94 2.45 -12.06
C ALA A 71 10.83 2.16 -13.09
N VAL A 72 10.36 3.20 -13.79
CA VAL A 72 9.35 3.06 -14.86
C VAL A 72 9.86 2.17 -16.00
N ARG A 73 11.10 2.37 -16.45
CA ARG A 73 11.71 1.51 -17.48
C ARG A 73 11.86 0.06 -17.01
N THR A 74 12.15 -0.14 -15.73
CA THR A 74 12.27 -1.47 -15.12
C THR A 74 10.92 -2.17 -15.08
N GLU A 75 9.85 -1.45 -14.78
CA GLU A 75 8.47 -1.97 -14.84
C GLU A 75 8.02 -2.27 -16.29
N LEU A 76 8.54 -1.54 -17.26
CA LEU A 76 8.25 -1.74 -18.70
C LEU A 76 9.14 -2.77 -19.38
N ARG A 77 10.08 -3.42 -18.65
CA ARG A 77 10.99 -4.40 -19.27
C ARG A 77 10.22 -5.58 -19.89
N PRO A 78 10.57 -5.98 -21.12
CA PRO A 78 9.95 -7.13 -21.81
C PRO A 78 10.11 -8.46 -21.06
N HIS A 79 10.99 -8.52 -20.08
CA HIS A 79 11.27 -9.72 -19.28
C HIS A 79 10.26 -9.97 -18.16
N ASP A 80 9.37 -9.04 -17.88
CA ASP A 80 8.32 -9.18 -16.88
C ASP A 80 7.03 -9.79 -17.46
N VAL A 81 7.20 -10.76 -18.34
CA VAL A 81 6.10 -11.43 -19.02
C VAL A 81 6.08 -12.90 -18.65
N LEU A 82 4.93 -13.39 -18.27
CA LEU A 82 4.62 -14.83 -18.18
C LEU A 82 4.22 -15.31 -19.55
N THR A 83 4.86 -16.36 -20.04
CA THR A 83 4.45 -17.01 -21.28
C THR A 83 3.59 -18.21 -20.95
N LEU A 84 2.34 -18.17 -21.38
CA LEU A 84 1.34 -19.21 -21.13
C LEU A 84 1.12 -20.05 -22.38
N PRO A 85 1.03 -21.39 -22.26
CA PRO A 85 0.66 -22.23 -23.37
C PRO A 85 -0.80 -22.00 -23.75
N SER A 86 -1.08 -21.94 -25.05
CA SER A 86 -2.43 -21.87 -25.57
C SER A 86 -2.52 -22.68 -26.86
N PRO A 87 -3.67 -23.31 -27.19
CA PRO A 87 -3.87 -24.06 -28.40
C PRO A 87 -3.66 -23.26 -29.70
N HIS A 88 -3.79 -21.93 -29.59
CA HIS A 88 -3.70 -21.03 -30.75
C HIS A 88 -2.39 -20.22 -30.81
N GLY A 89 -1.39 -20.62 -30.00
CA GLY A 89 -0.10 -19.96 -29.89
C GLY A 89 0.17 -19.40 -28.50
N PRO A 90 1.41 -19.01 -28.17
CA PRO A 90 1.77 -18.56 -26.84
C PRO A 90 1.09 -17.23 -26.49
N VAL A 91 0.46 -17.17 -25.31
CA VAL A 91 -0.08 -15.94 -24.74
C VAL A 91 0.96 -15.30 -23.83
N ARG A 92 1.17 -14.01 -23.95
CA ARG A 92 2.08 -13.23 -23.13
C ARG A 92 1.29 -12.40 -22.14
N LEU A 93 1.40 -12.70 -20.86
CA LEU A 93 0.75 -12.00 -19.77
C LEU A 93 1.79 -11.19 -18.99
N SER A 94 1.60 -9.88 -18.86
CA SER A 94 2.43 -9.05 -18.00
C SER A 94 2.30 -9.49 -16.54
N ARG A 95 3.43 -9.67 -15.83
CA ARG A 95 3.42 -9.97 -14.39
C ARG A 95 2.71 -8.88 -13.59
N ALA A 96 2.84 -7.62 -14.00
CA ALA A 96 2.14 -6.50 -13.38
C ALA A 96 0.61 -6.62 -13.52
N ALA A 97 0.12 -7.03 -14.70
CA ALA A 97 -1.30 -7.29 -14.92
C ALA A 97 -1.80 -8.47 -14.08
N ALA A 98 -1.06 -9.58 -14.08
CA ALA A 98 -1.38 -10.74 -13.24
C ALA A 98 -1.41 -10.39 -11.76
N ALA A 99 -0.40 -9.65 -11.27
CA ALA A 99 -0.34 -9.16 -9.90
C ALA A 99 -1.49 -8.21 -9.56
N GLY A 100 -1.93 -7.40 -10.53
CA GLY A 100 -3.11 -6.53 -10.40
C GLY A 100 -4.39 -7.32 -10.15
N VAL A 101 -4.62 -8.38 -10.91
CA VAL A 101 -5.77 -9.28 -10.75
C VAL A 101 -5.75 -9.95 -9.37
N LEU A 102 -4.60 -10.50 -8.96
CA LEU A 102 -4.47 -11.16 -7.66
C LEU A 102 -4.68 -10.18 -6.49
N ARG A 103 -4.14 -8.96 -6.57
CA ARG A 103 -4.40 -7.93 -5.55
C ARG A 103 -5.86 -7.57 -5.47
N HIS A 104 -6.50 -7.32 -6.61
CA HIS A 104 -7.94 -7.01 -6.65
C HIS A 104 -8.79 -8.12 -6.02
N THR A 105 -8.43 -9.38 -6.26
CA THR A 105 -9.08 -10.53 -5.62
C THR A 105 -8.95 -10.49 -4.09
N VAL A 106 -7.75 -10.19 -3.58
CA VAL A 106 -7.51 -10.08 -2.13
C VAL A 106 -8.24 -8.88 -1.53
N ASP A 107 -8.27 -7.73 -2.21
CA ASP A 107 -9.00 -6.54 -1.77
C ASP A 107 -10.51 -6.77 -1.69
N GLY A 108 -11.05 -7.65 -2.53
CA GLY A 108 -12.44 -8.09 -2.46
C GLY A 108 -12.76 -8.99 -1.26
N MET A 109 -11.74 -9.49 -0.55
CA MET A 109 -11.91 -10.30 0.66
C MET A 109 -12.02 -9.38 1.88
N GLY A 110 -13.21 -9.32 2.50
CA GLY A 110 -13.45 -8.44 3.65
C GLY A 110 -12.39 -8.57 4.76
N GLY A 111 -11.93 -7.44 5.26
CA GLY A 111 -10.94 -7.37 6.34
C GLY A 111 -9.48 -7.45 5.91
N LEU A 112 -9.19 -7.39 4.61
CA LEU A 112 -7.83 -7.35 4.05
C LEU A 112 -7.70 -6.23 3.03
N ARG A 113 -6.46 -5.73 2.88
CA ARG A 113 -6.04 -4.84 1.79
C ARG A 113 -4.68 -5.29 1.29
N ALA A 114 -4.57 -5.59 0.01
CA ALA A 114 -3.30 -5.93 -0.61
C ALA A 114 -2.43 -4.68 -0.78
N ARG A 115 -1.16 -4.79 -0.39
CA ARG A 115 -0.18 -3.71 -0.58
C ARG A 115 0.71 -3.96 -1.79
N SER A 116 1.21 -5.18 -1.91
CA SER A 116 2.01 -5.58 -3.05
C SER A 116 1.72 -7.03 -3.43
N CYS A 117 2.00 -7.36 -4.68
CA CYS A 117 2.00 -8.73 -5.17
C CYS A 117 3.18 -8.91 -6.11
N ARG A 118 3.99 -9.91 -5.87
CA ARG A 118 5.11 -10.30 -6.71
C ARG A 118 4.89 -11.72 -7.20
N ILE A 119 5.09 -11.92 -8.49
CA ILE A 119 4.96 -13.22 -9.15
C ILE A 119 6.32 -13.57 -9.72
N GLU A 120 6.85 -14.69 -9.32
CA GLU A 120 8.14 -15.20 -9.80
C GLU A 120 7.88 -16.51 -10.53
N GLN A 121 8.36 -16.62 -11.76
CA GLN A 121 8.32 -17.88 -12.48
C GLN A 121 9.35 -18.79 -11.83
N VAL A 122 8.97 -20.01 -11.55
CA VAL A 122 9.91 -21.01 -11.07
C VAL A 122 10.89 -21.24 -12.21
N ALA A 123 12.07 -20.64 -12.10
CA ALA A 123 13.15 -20.95 -13.01
C ALA A 123 13.40 -22.45 -12.92
N ASP A 124 13.71 -23.08 -14.05
CA ASP A 124 14.20 -24.47 -14.10
C ASP A 124 15.45 -24.59 -13.20
N VAL A 125 15.24 -24.62 -11.90
CA VAL A 125 16.28 -24.94 -10.93
C VAL A 125 16.53 -26.43 -11.13
N GLU A 126 17.67 -26.71 -11.73
CA GLU A 126 18.32 -28.03 -11.85
C GLU A 126 17.34 -29.20 -11.94
N ARG A 127 17.16 -29.67 -13.16
CA ARG A 127 16.45 -30.90 -13.46
C ARG A 127 17.05 -32.03 -12.66
N ASP A 128 16.47 -32.32 -11.55
CA ASP A 128 16.58 -33.66 -11.00
C ASP A 128 15.78 -34.57 -11.95
N VAL A 129 16.52 -35.38 -12.68
CA VAL A 129 16.02 -36.27 -13.73
C VAL A 129 15.12 -37.32 -13.05
N GLY A 130 13.82 -37.09 -12.99
CA GLY A 130 12.92 -38.10 -12.47
C GLY A 130 11.49 -37.70 -12.11
N ALA A 131 11.08 -36.46 -12.21
CA ALA A 131 9.70 -36.08 -11.87
C ALA A 131 8.82 -35.96 -13.14
N PRO A 132 7.71 -36.71 -13.25
CA PRO A 132 6.77 -36.62 -14.34
C PRO A 132 5.79 -35.46 -14.09
N GLY A 133 5.78 -34.48 -14.96
CA GLY A 133 4.76 -33.43 -14.95
C GLY A 133 5.09 -32.32 -15.95
N ALA A 134 4.57 -32.47 -17.19
CA ALA A 134 4.68 -31.41 -18.20
C ALA A 134 4.03 -30.07 -17.78
N ASP A 135 3.24 -30.11 -16.70
CA ASP A 135 2.44 -28.97 -16.20
C ASP A 135 3.25 -28.00 -15.29
N ASP A 136 4.35 -28.46 -14.72
CA ASP A 136 5.13 -27.70 -13.73
C ASP A 136 6.05 -26.63 -14.35
N ARG A 137 6.23 -26.66 -15.67
CA ARG A 137 7.15 -25.76 -16.41
C ARG A 137 6.71 -24.29 -16.45
N HIS A 138 5.44 -24.02 -16.13
CA HIS A 138 4.86 -22.68 -16.15
C HIS A 138 4.35 -22.24 -14.77
N ALA A 139 4.63 -23.03 -13.73
CA ALA A 139 4.20 -22.72 -12.39
C ALA A 139 4.90 -21.45 -11.86
N VAL A 140 4.18 -20.73 -11.04
CA VAL A 140 4.68 -19.50 -10.41
C VAL A 140 4.61 -19.58 -8.89
N ASP A 141 5.56 -18.89 -8.25
CA ASP A 141 5.51 -18.57 -6.84
C ASP A 141 4.95 -17.15 -6.69
N VAL A 142 4.01 -17.00 -5.78
CA VAL A 142 3.34 -15.72 -5.53
C VAL A 142 3.65 -15.26 -4.11
N ARG A 143 4.14 -14.03 -3.96
CA ARG A 143 4.28 -13.38 -2.67
C ARG A 143 3.36 -12.18 -2.61
N ILE A 144 2.44 -12.16 -1.62
CA ILE A 144 1.49 -11.08 -1.40
C ILE A 144 1.71 -10.47 -0.03
N THR A 145 1.82 -9.15 -0.01
CA THR A 145 1.90 -8.38 1.20
C THR A 145 0.54 -7.73 1.46
N VAL A 146 0.01 -7.90 2.67
CA VAL A 146 -1.31 -7.42 3.05
C VAL A 146 -1.26 -6.61 4.35
N VAL A 147 -2.27 -5.77 4.56
CA VAL A 147 -2.65 -5.25 5.86
C VAL A 147 -4.01 -5.87 6.22
N ALA A 148 -4.19 -6.26 7.48
CA ALA A 148 -5.39 -6.92 7.95
C ALA A 148 -6.18 -6.00 8.89
N ARG A 149 -7.50 -6.18 8.93
CA ARG A 149 -8.32 -5.49 9.93
C ARG A 149 -8.05 -6.07 11.32
N PHE A 150 -7.95 -5.17 12.30
CA PHE A 150 -7.81 -5.60 13.71
C PHE A 150 -8.97 -6.52 14.12
N GLY A 151 -8.68 -7.59 14.84
CA GLY A 151 -9.66 -8.55 15.33
C GLY A 151 -10.03 -9.68 14.36
N VAL A 152 -9.47 -9.74 13.14
CA VAL A 152 -9.67 -10.90 12.26
C VAL A 152 -8.75 -12.06 12.66
N ASP A 153 -9.22 -13.28 12.50
CA ASP A 153 -8.38 -14.47 12.65
C ASP A 153 -7.41 -14.59 11.47
N LEU A 154 -6.15 -14.20 11.71
CA LEU A 154 -5.11 -14.17 10.68
C LEU A 154 -4.83 -15.55 10.09
N ALA A 155 -4.92 -16.62 10.88
CA ALA A 155 -4.68 -17.97 10.39
C ALA A 155 -5.74 -18.38 9.36
N SER A 156 -7.01 -18.20 9.69
CA SER A 156 -8.13 -18.52 8.80
C SER A 156 -8.16 -17.63 7.56
N VAL A 157 -7.93 -16.32 7.72
CA VAL A 157 -7.99 -15.39 6.59
C VAL A 157 -6.83 -15.60 5.62
N THR A 158 -5.61 -15.84 6.09
CA THR A 158 -4.46 -16.13 5.22
C THR A 158 -4.60 -17.48 4.51
N ALA A 159 -5.15 -18.50 5.19
CA ALA A 159 -5.46 -19.77 4.54
C ALA A 159 -6.48 -19.60 3.40
N ARG A 160 -7.47 -18.73 3.59
CA ARG A 160 -8.47 -18.39 2.55
C ARG A 160 -7.83 -17.65 1.39
N VAL A 161 -6.93 -16.68 1.66
CA VAL A 161 -6.17 -15.97 0.62
C VAL A 161 -5.37 -16.95 -0.22
N ARG A 162 -4.62 -17.89 0.39
CA ARG A 162 -3.85 -18.90 -0.36
C ARG A 162 -4.71 -19.68 -1.33
N ARG A 163 -5.84 -20.19 -0.85
CA ARG A 163 -6.76 -20.94 -1.72
C ARG A 163 -7.30 -20.08 -2.86
N MET A 164 -7.72 -18.85 -2.57
CA MET A 164 -8.29 -17.96 -3.57
C MET A 164 -7.26 -17.57 -4.63
N VAL A 165 -6.04 -17.23 -4.22
CA VAL A 165 -4.94 -16.88 -5.12
C VAL A 165 -4.59 -18.06 -6.04
N ALA A 166 -4.53 -19.29 -5.50
CA ALA A 166 -4.28 -20.47 -6.30
C ALA A 166 -5.39 -20.69 -7.34
N VAL A 167 -6.66 -20.62 -6.92
CA VAL A 167 -7.81 -20.79 -7.83
C VAL A 167 -7.85 -19.72 -8.91
N VAL A 168 -7.66 -18.44 -8.56
CA VAL A 168 -7.68 -17.33 -9.54
C VAL A 168 -6.48 -17.39 -10.46
N GLY A 169 -5.30 -17.75 -9.94
CA GLY A 169 -4.10 -17.98 -10.76
C GLY A 169 -4.36 -19.02 -11.84
N GLU A 170 -4.92 -20.14 -11.46
CA GLU A 170 -5.18 -21.26 -12.37
C GLU A 170 -6.36 -21.00 -13.32
N GLN A 171 -7.52 -20.55 -12.80
CA GLN A 171 -8.74 -20.44 -13.59
C GLN A 171 -8.86 -19.13 -14.39
N ALA A 172 -8.43 -18.01 -13.83
CA ALA A 172 -8.58 -16.70 -14.47
C ALA A 172 -7.34 -16.28 -15.28
N LEU A 173 -6.15 -16.66 -14.79
CA LEU A 173 -4.89 -16.29 -15.46
C LEU A 173 -4.26 -17.43 -16.26
N GLY A 174 -4.73 -18.66 -16.08
CA GLY A 174 -4.14 -19.85 -16.73
C GLY A 174 -2.72 -20.16 -16.23
N VAL A 175 -2.38 -19.73 -15.02
CA VAL A 175 -1.05 -19.86 -14.43
C VAL A 175 -1.14 -20.78 -13.21
N PRO A 176 -0.57 -21.98 -13.22
CA PRO A 176 -0.53 -22.84 -12.05
C PRO A 176 0.32 -22.19 -10.96
N VAL A 177 -0.26 -22.02 -9.76
CA VAL A 177 0.40 -21.43 -8.61
C VAL A 177 0.92 -22.53 -7.70
N ARG A 178 2.24 -22.66 -7.62
CA ARG A 178 2.90 -23.67 -6.77
C ARG A 178 2.91 -23.27 -5.30
N ARG A 179 3.22 -22.00 -5.02
CA ARG A 179 3.40 -21.50 -3.67
C ARG A 179 2.82 -20.10 -3.52
N VAL A 180 2.20 -19.86 -2.36
CA VAL A 180 1.70 -18.51 -1.99
C VAL A 180 2.25 -18.16 -0.62
N ASP A 181 3.17 -17.21 -0.60
CA ASP A 181 3.69 -16.57 0.62
C ASP A 181 2.89 -15.31 0.93
N ILE A 182 2.50 -15.14 2.19
CA ILE A 182 1.70 -14.02 2.62
C ILE A 182 2.40 -13.35 3.80
N ASP A 183 2.72 -12.07 3.62
CA ASP A 183 3.29 -11.23 4.64
C ASP A 183 2.22 -10.25 5.15
N VAL A 184 1.89 -10.32 6.44
CA VAL A 184 1.00 -9.35 7.08
C VAL A 184 1.88 -8.26 7.69
N LEU A 185 1.87 -7.06 7.08
CA LEU A 185 2.76 -5.98 7.50
C LEU A 185 2.18 -5.13 8.62
N ASP A 186 0.86 -5.01 8.67
CA ASP A 186 0.22 -4.08 9.59
C ASP A 186 -1.25 -4.46 9.84
N LEU A 187 -1.83 -3.83 10.85
CA LEU A 187 -3.23 -3.93 11.16
C LEU A 187 -3.90 -2.57 11.03
N PHE A 188 -5.11 -2.53 10.48
CA PHE A 188 -5.89 -1.31 10.41
C PHE A 188 -7.18 -1.41 11.20
N GLU A 189 -7.60 -0.30 11.79
CA GLU A 189 -8.92 -0.11 12.36
C GLU A 189 -9.85 0.39 11.25
N GLY A 190 -11.00 -0.21 11.13
CA GLY A 190 -11.96 0.22 10.13
C GLY A 190 -13.35 -0.28 10.42
N PRO A 191 -14.35 0.42 9.92
CA PRO A 191 -15.74 0.01 10.07
C PRO A 191 -15.99 -1.36 9.49
#